data_392a1a09bd790a7e156ed05dde86fd82
#
_entry.id   392a1a09bd790a7e156ed05dde86fd82
#
_cell.length_a   1.000
_cell.length_b   1.000
_cell.length_c   1.000
_cell.angle_alpha   90.00
_cell.angle_beta   90.00
_cell.angle_gamma   90.00
#
_symmetry.space_group_name_H-M   'P 1'
#
loop_
_entity.id
_entity.type
_entity.pdbx_description
1 polymer ?
#
loop_
_entity_poly.entity_id
_entity_poly.type
_entity_poly.pdbx_seq_one_letter_code
_entity_poly.pdbx_strand_id
1 'polypeptide(L)'
;MEAALPPGAAFLSGSRPPCQNGMGPLCRSSNPDHAGRLGPGKTGGGAASTGGKVMPEATDLFVFFAWILGGFVSGVSGIGGAMVAFPLLALVIPVHQLIALTCIINVVMDGCLASMHFRHCRLSSLWPMLAGSVPGSFAGLYILQICSGAVLQGAVGLLLLYYVYWQMTYRAAQGPVSHPQMLGAAAGFGAGLLGTAISFDGPPIGAYGLCMGWEPRVFLGTLGVFFVIRGSLTVILQATAGFYTPEVLGYALYGAPGVILGTLLAFPVAKRIPQETFRKVLLVIIGVAGLVCLVRALG
;
A
#
# COMPACT_ATOMS: atom_id res chain seq x y z
N MET A 1 55.05 21.81 3.38
CA MET A 1 55.01 21.34 1.99
C MET A 1 53.57 21.18 1.65
N GLU A 2 52.87 22.21 1.36
CA GLU A 2 52.76 23.02 0.12
C GLU A 2 52.42 22.18 -1.11
N ALA A 3 51.38 22.58 -1.65
CA ALA A 3 50.89 22.88 -3.01
C ALA A 3 49.92 21.81 -3.53
N ALA A 4 48.86 22.11 -4.25
CA ALA A 4 48.33 23.33 -4.85
C ALA A 4 46.96 23.04 -5.40
N LEU A 5 46.02 23.98 -5.26
CA LEU A 5 44.83 24.13 -6.09
C LEU A 5 45.23 24.79 -7.43
N PRO A 6 44.53 24.53 -8.52
CA PRO A 6 44.43 25.50 -9.60
C PRO A 6 43.01 26.10 -9.73
N PRO A 7 42.98 27.35 -10.22
CA PRO A 7 41.77 28.17 -10.27
C PRO A 7 41.15 28.22 -11.69
N GLY A 8 39.96 28.76 -11.78
CA GLY A 8 39.42 29.15 -13.07
C GLY A 8 37.93 29.52 -13.05
N ALA A 9 37.63 30.70 -12.51
CA ALA A 9 36.40 31.43 -12.75
C ALA A 9 36.51 32.28 -14.02
N ALA A 10 35.46 32.32 -14.83
CA ALA A 10 35.07 33.45 -15.72
C ALA A 10 33.69 33.06 -16.29
N PHE A 11 32.61 33.65 -15.94
CA PHE A 11 32.04 35.00 -16.21
C PHE A 11 32.21 35.43 -17.67
N LEU A 12 31.09 35.49 -18.41
CA LEU A 12 30.69 36.38 -19.49
C LEU A 12 29.37 35.81 -20.06
N SER A 13 28.20 36.42 -19.81
CA SER A 13 27.68 37.62 -20.41
C SER A 13 27.47 37.53 -21.92
N GLY A 14 26.21 37.56 -22.31
CA GLY A 14 25.86 38.33 -23.47
C GLY A 14 25.26 37.56 -24.67
N SER A 15 24.13 38.06 -25.01
CA SER A 15 23.61 38.30 -26.37
C SER A 15 22.57 37.32 -26.93
N ARG A 16 21.34 37.89 -26.99
CA ARG A 16 20.27 37.49 -27.91
C ARG A 16 20.69 37.86 -29.35
N PRO A 17 20.34 37.08 -30.35
CA PRO A 17 20.28 37.59 -31.74
C PRO A 17 18.88 38.10 -32.10
N PRO A 18 18.81 39.01 -33.09
CA PRO A 18 17.64 39.85 -33.37
C PRO A 18 16.69 39.22 -34.39
N CYS A 19 15.45 39.75 -34.35
CA CYS A 19 14.44 39.58 -35.36
C CYS A 19 14.89 40.12 -36.72
N GLN A 20 14.73 39.36 -37.76
CA GLN A 20 14.74 39.92 -39.14
C GLN A 20 13.37 39.79 -39.79
N ASN A 21 12.97 40.96 -40.32
CA ASN A 21 11.79 41.34 -41.06
C ASN A 21 11.64 40.58 -42.40
N GLY A 22 10.41 40.42 -42.81
CA GLY A 22 10.02 40.07 -44.16
C GLY A 22 8.51 40.29 -44.39
N MET A 23 8.18 41.44 -44.67
CA MET A 23 7.19 42.18 -45.48
C MET A 23 6.18 41.37 -46.29
N GLY A 24 4.89 41.85 -46.16
CA GLY A 24 4.07 42.10 -47.32
C GLY A 24 2.61 41.64 -47.27
N PRO A 25 1.71 42.29 -47.95
CA PRO A 25 0.70 43.13 -47.31
C PRO A 25 -0.76 42.76 -47.66
N LEU A 26 -1.71 43.51 -47.07
CA LEU A 26 -3.05 43.85 -47.51
C LEU A 26 -4.17 42.76 -47.44
N CYS A 27 -5.08 42.95 -46.52
CA CYS A 27 -6.48 43.24 -46.89
C CYS A 27 -7.20 43.99 -45.76
N ARG A 28 -7.58 45.17 -46.12
CA ARG A 28 -8.37 46.14 -45.37
C ARG A 28 -9.85 45.85 -45.68
N SER A 29 -10.66 45.66 -44.66
CA SER A 29 -12.08 45.90 -44.74
C SER A 29 -12.61 46.36 -43.41
N SER A 30 -12.91 47.65 -43.38
CA SER A 30 -13.64 48.37 -42.35
C SER A 30 -15.12 47.99 -42.40
N ASN A 31 -15.72 47.77 -41.25
CA ASN A 31 -17.08 48.23 -41.01
C ASN A 31 -17.30 48.47 -39.49
N PRO A 32 -17.55 49.73 -39.07
CA PRO A 32 -18.05 50.03 -37.75
C PRO A 32 -19.58 50.05 -37.84
N ASP A 33 -20.25 49.42 -36.92
CA ASP A 33 -21.57 49.74 -36.41
C ASP A 33 -22.27 48.48 -35.92
N HIS A 34 -22.20 48.28 -34.64
CA HIS A 34 -23.31 47.84 -33.79
C HIS A 34 -22.96 48.06 -32.32
N ALA A 35 -23.20 49.31 -31.90
CA ALA A 35 -23.41 49.60 -30.47
C ALA A 35 -24.76 49.04 -30.09
N GLY A 36 -24.78 48.22 -29.09
CA GLY A 36 -26.08 47.79 -28.54
C GLY A 36 -26.02 46.72 -27.47
N ARG A 37 -26.09 47.17 -26.21
CA ARG A 37 -26.55 46.46 -25.01
C ARG A 37 -25.53 45.59 -24.27
N LEU A 38 -24.86 46.25 -23.34
CA LEU A 38 -24.39 45.68 -22.10
C LEU A 38 -25.59 45.19 -21.28
N GLY A 39 -25.77 43.88 -21.24
CA GLY A 39 -26.57 43.20 -20.23
C GLY A 39 -25.69 42.84 -19.02
N PRO A 40 -26.18 42.92 -17.77
CA PRO A 40 -25.36 42.69 -16.59
C PRO A 40 -24.90 41.21 -16.53
N GLY A 41 -23.58 41.03 -16.45
CA GLY A 41 -22.94 39.75 -16.30
C GLY A 41 -23.45 39.04 -15.04
N LYS A 42 -24.06 37.89 -15.23
CA LYS A 42 -24.25 36.92 -14.16
C LYS A 42 -22.88 36.40 -13.74
N THR A 43 -22.37 36.92 -12.63
CA THR A 43 -21.35 36.28 -11.83
C THR A 43 -21.89 34.93 -11.42
N GLY A 44 -21.51 33.89 -12.12
CA GLY A 44 -21.71 32.51 -11.70
C GLY A 44 -20.90 32.26 -10.45
N GLY A 45 -21.50 32.51 -9.29
CA GLY A 45 -21.01 32.03 -8.00
C GLY A 45 -20.89 30.51 -8.08
N GLY A 46 -19.67 30.00 -7.93
CA GLY A 46 -19.43 28.60 -7.68
C GLY A 46 -20.20 28.22 -6.40
N ALA A 47 -21.35 27.62 -6.58
CA ALA A 47 -22.05 26.98 -5.50
C ALA A 47 -21.14 25.85 -4.98
N ALA A 48 -20.58 26.06 -3.81
CA ALA A 48 -20.08 24.97 -2.99
C ALA A 48 -21.23 23.97 -2.84
N SER A 49 -21.11 22.84 -3.49
CA SER A 49 -22.02 21.71 -3.35
C SER A 49 -21.85 21.14 -1.96
N THR A 50 -22.61 21.72 -1.04
CA THR A 50 -22.79 21.18 0.32
C THR A 50 -23.79 20.03 0.22
N GLY A 51 -23.35 18.80 0.58
CA GLY A 51 -24.26 17.77 1.09
C GLY A 51 -25.13 17.04 0.07
N GLY A 52 -24.60 16.64 -1.07
CA GLY A 52 -25.19 15.54 -1.84
C GLY A 52 -24.95 14.24 -1.05
N LYS A 53 -25.99 13.48 -0.72
CA LYS A 53 -25.87 12.06 -0.35
C LYS A 53 -25.09 11.41 -1.49
N VAL A 54 -23.81 11.12 -1.25
CA VAL A 54 -22.99 10.35 -2.19
C VAL A 54 -23.58 8.95 -2.15
N MET A 55 -24.37 8.60 -3.17
CA MET A 55 -24.76 7.22 -3.39
C MET A 55 -23.45 6.49 -3.66
N PRO A 56 -23.12 5.41 -2.92
CA PRO A 56 -21.89 4.67 -3.16
C PRO A 56 -21.88 4.19 -4.60
N GLU A 57 -20.82 4.51 -5.33
CA GLU A 57 -20.62 3.97 -6.67
C GLU A 57 -20.41 2.44 -6.57
N ALA A 58 -20.69 1.72 -7.65
CA ALA A 58 -20.50 0.27 -7.66
C ALA A 58 -19.10 -0.16 -7.21
N THR A 59 -18.09 0.68 -7.46
CA THR A 59 -16.71 0.47 -7.02
C THR A 59 -16.56 0.55 -5.50
N ASP A 60 -17.22 1.52 -4.84
CA ASP A 60 -17.17 1.68 -3.37
C ASP A 60 -17.78 0.47 -2.66
N LEU A 61 -18.90 -0.02 -3.21
CA LEU A 61 -19.56 -1.21 -2.71
C LEU A 61 -18.69 -2.47 -2.88
N PHE A 62 -18.00 -2.57 -4.03
CA PHE A 62 -17.04 -3.65 -4.28
C PHE A 62 -15.85 -3.59 -3.32
N VAL A 63 -15.31 -2.39 -3.04
CA VAL A 63 -14.25 -2.16 -2.04
C VAL A 63 -14.71 -2.63 -0.66
N PHE A 64 -15.92 -2.24 -0.26
CA PHE A 64 -16.49 -2.64 1.04
C PHE A 64 -16.56 -4.16 1.20
N PHE A 65 -17.13 -4.88 0.21
CA PHE A 65 -17.25 -6.34 0.27
C PHE A 65 -15.90 -7.06 0.17
N ALA A 66 -14.99 -6.57 -0.67
CA ALA A 66 -13.64 -7.12 -0.76
C ALA A 66 -12.89 -7.03 0.58
N TRP A 67 -13.05 -5.91 1.31
CA TRP A 67 -12.44 -5.74 2.63
C TRP A 67 -13.17 -6.48 3.75
N ILE A 68 -14.48 -6.77 3.64
CA ILE A 68 -15.14 -7.73 4.55
C ILE A 68 -14.47 -9.10 4.42
N LEU A 69 -14.26 -9.55 3.20
CA LEU A 69 -13.60 -10.85 2.96
C LEU A 69 -12.14 -10.83 3.46
N GLY A 70 -11.39 -9.76 3.17
CA GLY A 70 -10.02 -9.57 3.67
C GLY A 70 -9.95 -9.56 5.18
N GLY A 71 -10.82 -8.78 5.84
CA GLY A 71 -10.90 -8.71 7.31
C GLY A 71 -11.27 -10.05 7.94
N PHE A 72 -12.20 -10.79 7.34
CA PHE A 72 -12.58 -12.11 7.79
C PHE A 72 -11.39 -13.09 7.72
N VAL A 73 -10.68 -13.12 6.60
CA VAL A 73 -9.50 -13.96 6.44
C VAL A 73 -8.42 -13.61 7.46
N SER A 74 -8.12 -12.33 7.63
CA SER A 74 -7.13 -11.87 8.61
C SER A 74 -7.54 -12.17 10.05
N GLY A 75 -8.81 -12.02 10.38
CA GLY A 75 -9.34 -12.33 11.72
C GLY A 75 -9.25 -13.82 12.09
N VAL A 76 -9.31 -14.73 11.11
CA VAL A 76 -9.14 -16.17 11.33
C VAL A 76 -7.67 -16.59 11.36
N SER A 77 -6.85 -16.10 10.44
CA SER A 77 -5.45 -16.54 10.25
C SER A 77 -4.41 -15.65 10.91
N GLY A 78 -4.78 -14.43 11.28
CA GLY A 78 -3.86 -13.41 11.79
C GLY A 78 -2.99 -12.74 10.71
N ILE A 79 -2.97 -13.28 9.50
CA ILE A 79 -2.20 -12.79 8.35
C ILE A 79 -2.99 -13.09 7.07
N GLY A 80 -2.90 -12.21 6.07
CA GLY A 80 -3.36 -12.55 4.71
C GLY A 80 -4.64 -11.87 4.27
N GLY A 81 -5.21 -10.96 5.05
CA GLY A 81 -6.38 -10.18 4.62
C GLY A 81 -6.13 -9.42 3.32
N ALA A 82 -5.00 -8.71 3.26
CA ALA A 82 -4.56 -8.04 2.05
C ALA A 82 -4.28 -8.99 0.89
N MET A 83 -3.77 -10.21 1.15
CA MET A 83 -3.48 -11.19 0.10
C MET A 83 -4.73 -11.64 -0.66
N VAL A 84 -5.91 -11.52 -0.06
CA VAL A 84 -7.20 -11.85 -0.67
C VAL A 84 -7.87 -10.60 -1.26
N ALA A 85 -7.90 -9.51 -0.51
CA ALA A 85 -8.57 -8.28 -0.94
C ALA A 85 -7.83 -7.60 -2.10
N PHE A 86 -6.50 -7.54 -2.06
CA PHE A 86 -5.68 -6.84 -3.05
C PHE A 86 -5.91 -7.34 -4.48
N PRO A 87 -5.81 -8.65 -4.81
CA PRO A 87 -6.02 -9.12 -6.17
C PRO A 87 -7.42 -8.87 -6.71
N LEU A 88 -8.43 -8.93 -5.84
CA LEU A 88 -9.81 -8.62 -6.21
C LEU A 88 -9.93 -7.15 -6.61
N LEU A 89 -9.38 -6.25 -5.80
CA LEU A 89 -9.43 -4.82 -6.04
C LEU A 89 -8.51 -4.37 -7.18
N ALA A 90 -7.42 -5.08 -7.44
CA ALA A 90 -6.53 -4.83 -8.58
C ALA A 90 -7.25 -5.00 -9.94
N LEU A 91 -8.45 -5.59 -9.97
CA LEU A 91 -9.28 -5.68 -11.16
C LEU A 91 -9.89 -4.33 -11.55
N VAL A 92 -10.08 -3.42 -10.58
CA VAL A 92 -10.85 -2.19 -10.73
C VAL A 92 -10.03 -0.95 -10.41
N ILE A 93 -9.09 -1.04 -9.44
CA ILE A 93 -8.32 0.09 -8.94
C ILE A 93 -6.88 0.03 -9.47
N PRO A 94 -6.28 1.15 -9.92
CA PRO A 94 -4.87 1.20 -10.29
C PRO A 94 -3.94 0.80 -9.15
N VAL A 95 -2.89 0.04 -9.47
CA VAL A 95 -2.04 -0.64 -8.45
C VAL A 95 -1.41 0.33 -7.45
N HIS A 96 -0.95 1.52 -7.87
CA HIS A 96 -0.38 2.50 -6.95
C HIS A 96 -1.41 3.02 -5.93
N GLN A 97 -2.62 3.33 -6.37
CA GLN A 97 -3.72 3.73 -5.48
C GLN A 97 -4.14 2.58 -4.56
N LEU A 98 -4.16 1.37 -5.10
CA LEU A 98 -4.51 0.18 -4.34
C LEU A 98 -3.49 -0.14 -3.25
N ILE A 99 -2.18 0.03 -3.50
CA ILE A 99 -1.13 -0.13 -2.49
C ILE A 99 -1.34 0.86 -1.34
N ALA A 100 -1.57 2.14 -1.66
CA ALA A 100 -1.81 3.16 -0.65
C ALA A 100 -3.10 2.88 0.16
N LEU A 101 -4.19 2.53 -0.52
CA LEU A 101 -5.44 2.11 0.12
C LEU A 101 -5.22 0.94 1.08
N THR A 102 -4.54 -0.10 0.61
CA THR A 102 -4.28 -1.32 1.39
C THR A 102 -3.45 -1.01 2.64
N CYS A 103 -2.47 -0.09 2.56
CA CYS A 103 -1.68 0.31 3.72
C CYS A 103 -2.54 0.96 4.82
N ILE A 104 -3.48 1.85 4.46
CA ILE A 104 -4.40 2.45 5.45
C ILE A 104 -5.28 1.37 6.08
N ILE A 105 -5.90 0.54 5.25
CA ILE A 105 -6.84 -0.49 5.73
C ILE A 105 -6.14 -1.53 6.58
N ASN A 106 -4.89 -1.91 6.23
CA ASN A 106 -4.09 -2.81 7.06
C ASN A 106 -3.86 -2.22 8.45
N VAL A 107 -3.53 -0.92 8.59
CA VAL A 107 -3.37 -0.30 9.92
C VAL A 107 -4.65 -0.42 10.76
N VAL A 108 -5.82 -0.22 10.15
CA VAL A 108 -7.12 -0.39 10.84
C VAL A 108 -7.33 -1.85 11.25
N MET A 109 -7.08 -2.77 10.34
CA MET A 109 -7.21 -4.21 10.56
C MET A 109 -6.28 -4.70 11.67
N ASP A 110 -5.01 -4.31 11.61
CA ASP A 110 -3.98 -4.69 12.57
C ASP A 110 -4.23 -4.02 13.93
N GLY A 111 -4.81 -2.84 13.94
CA GLY A 111 -5.30 -2.15 15.15
C GLY A 111 -6.37 -2.97 15.87
N CYS A 112 -7.33 -3.53 15.14
CA CYS A 112 -8.32 -4.44 15.69
C CYS A 112 -7.65 -5.70 16.28
N LEU A 113 -6.73 -6.31 15.53
CA LEU A 113 -6.00 -7.51 15.96
C LEU A 113 -5.12 -7.23 17.20
N ALA A 114 -4.38 -6.12 17.17
CA ALA A 114 -3.56 -5.69 18.29
C ALA A 114 -4.39 -5.43 19.54
N SER A 115 -5.52 -4.72 19.44
CA SER A 115 -6.40 -4.42 20.59
C SER A 115 -6.87 -5.66 21.32
N MET A 116 -7.05 -6.77 20.60
CA MET A 116 -7.52 -8.04 21.14
C MET A 116 -6.40 -8.87 21.81
N HIS A 117 -5.14 -8.72 21.35
CA HIS A 117 -4.04 -9.61 21.72
C HIS A 117 -2.79 -8.91 22.28
N PHE A 118 -2.78 -7.56 22.44
CA PHE A 118 -1.59 -6.78 22.83
C PHE A 118 -0.91 -7.27 24.13
N ARG A 119 -1.69 -7.82 25.05
CA ARG A 119 -1.16 -8.35 26.35
C ARG A 119 -0.22 -9.53 26.18
N HIS A 120 -0.25 -10.20 25.03
CA HIS A 120 0.63 -11.34 24.71
C HIS A 120 1.82 -10.94 23.84
N CYS A 121 2.02 -9.64 23.60
CA CYS A 121 3.13 -9.12 22.77
C CYS A 121 4.49 -9.41 23.44
N ARG A 122 5.41 -9.98 22.65
CA ARG A 122 6.78 -10.26 23.09
C ARG A 122 7.71 -9.11 22.70
N LEU A 123 7.89 -8.15 23.61
CA LEU A 123 8.69 -6.93 23.38
C LEU A 123 10.14 -7.21 22.98
N SER A 124 10.76 -8.27 23.51
CA SER A 124 12.15 -8.63 23.19
C SER A 124 12.37 -8.96 21.71
N SER A 125 11.36 -9.49 21.03
CA SER A 125 11.40 -9.78 19.60
C SER A 125 10.90 -8.58 18.76
N LEU A 126 10.05 -7.74 19.32
CA LEU A 126 9.46 -6.58 18.66
C LEU A 126 10.53 -5.55 18.26
N TRP A 127 11.46 -5.21 19.16
CA TRP A 127 12.47 -4.17 18.93
C TRP A 127 13.39 -4.45 17.74
N PRO A 128 14.02 -5.64 17.61
CA PRO A 128 14.84 -5.95 16.44
C PRO A 128 14.05 -5.87 15.14
N MET A 129 12.80 -6.35 15.14
CA MET A 129 11.92 -6.30 13.97
C MET A 129 11.61 -4.86 13.57
N LEU A 130 11.27 -3.98 14.54
CA LEU A 130 11.02 -2.57 14.28
C LEU A 130 12.28 -1.85 13.77
N ALA A 131 13.42 -2.09 14.39
CA ALA A 131 14.70 -1.51 13.96
C ALA A 131 15.04 -1.87 12.50
N GLY A 132 14.82 -3.13 12.10
CA GLY A 132 14.99 -3.56 10.72
C GLY A 132 13.94 -2.97 9.77
N SER A 133 12.69 -2.80 10.23
CA SER A 133 11.59 -2.34 9.38
C SER A 133 11.73 -0.89 8.94
N VAL A 134 12.37 -0.03 9.73
CA VAL A 134 12.57 1.38 9.37
C VAL A 134 13.35 1.53 8.07
N PRO A 135 14.61 1.05 7.94
CA PRO A 135 15.32 1.15 6.67
C PRO A 135 14.65 0.39 5.55
N GLY A 136 13.97 -0.75 5.85
CA GLY A 136 13.17 -1.48 4.89
C GLY A 136 12.02 -0.65 4.33
N SER A 137 11.33 0.12 5.16
CA SER A 137 10.22 0.97 4.73
C SER A 137 10.67 2.12 3.82
N PHE A 138 11.83 2.73 4.08
CA PHE A 138 12.41 3.73 3.18
C PHE A 138 12.80 3.13 1.82
N ALA A 139 13.44 1.96 1.83
CA ALA A 139 13.78 1.24 0.60
C ALA A 139 12.51 0.84 -0.18
N GLY A 140 11.46 0.40 0.52
CA GLY A 140 10.17 0.07 -0.07
C GLY A 140 9.47 1.27 -0.69
N LEU A 141 9.51 2.44 -0.03
CA LEU A 141 8.98 3.68 -0.59
C LEU A 141 9.71 4.09 -1.87
N TYR A 142 11.04 3.98 -1.88
CA TYR A 142 11.83 4.25 -3.07
C TYR A 142 11.44 3.34 -4.24
N ILE A 143 11.27 2.04 -3.99
CA ILE A 143 10.80 1.07 -4.99
C ILE A 143 9.41 1.46 -5.49
N LEU A 144 8.48 1.81 -4.59
CA LEU A 144 7.12 2.22 -4.95
C LEU A 144 7.11 3.44 -5.88
N GLN A 145 8.04 4.39 -5.69
CA GLN A 145 8.14 5.60 -6.50
C GLN A 145 8.74 5.38 -7.88
N ILE A 146 9.71 4.47 -8.01
CA ILE A 146 10.44 4.27 -9.28
C ILE A 146 9.83 3.19 -10.17
N CYS A 147 9.12 2.22 -9.58
CA CYS A 147 8.57 1.09 -10.33
C CYS A 147 7.23 1.44 -10.98
N SER A 148 7.00 0.94 -12.19
CA SER A 148 5.70 1.04 -12.85
C SER A 148 4.66 0.13 -12.18
N GLY A 149 3.37 0.46 -12.32
CA GLY A 149 2.29 -0.34 -11.78
C GLY A 149 2.31 -1.80 -12.24
N ALA A 150 2.69 -2.07 -13.49
CA ALA A 150 2.84 -3.43 -14.02
C ALA A 150 3.93 -4.23 -13.30
N VAL A 151 5.09 -3.60 -13.04
CA VAL A 151 6.19 -4.22 -12.27
C VAL A 151 5.75 -4.53 -10.85
N LEU A 152 5.09 -3.59 -10.17
CA LEU A 152 4.57 -3.79 -8.82
C LEU A 152 3.52 -4.91 -8.79
N GLN A 153 2.61 -4.94 -9.76
CA GLN A 153 1.59 -5.99 -9.87
C GLN A 153 2.21 -7.36 -10.15
N GLY A 154 3.23 -7.42 -11.00
CA GLY A 154 4.01 -8.64 -11.24
C GLY A 154 4.74 -9.12 -9.99
N ALA A 155 5.35 -8.19 -9.22
CA ALA A 155 5.99 -8.49 -7.95
C ALA A 155 5.01 -9.05 -6.92
N VAL A 156 3.80 -8.48 -6.82
CA VAL A 156 2.72 -9.02 -5.98
C VAL A 156 2.36 -10.44 -6.41
N GLY A 157 2.12 -10.67 -7.71
CA GLY A 157 1.79 -12.00 -8.23
C GLY A 157 2.86 -13.05 -7.92
N LEU A 158 4.12 -12.70 -8.17
CA LEU A 158 5.26 -13.57 -7.89
C LEU A 158 5.41 -13.88 -6.40
N LEU A 159 5.27 -12.85 -5.55
CA LEU A 159 5.34 -13.02 -4.10
C LEU A 159 4.22 -13.94 -3.57
N LEU A 160 2.99 -13.79 -4.07
CA LEU A 160 1.87 -14.65 -3.69
C LEU A 160 2.12 -16.11 -4.08
N LEU A 161 2.61 -16.38 -5.29
CA LEU A 161 2.96 -17.72 -5.73
C LEU A 161 4.12 -18.31 -4.92
N TYR A 162 5.16 -17.49 -4.66
CA TYR A 162 6.26 -17.89 -3.78
C TYR A 162 5.79 -18.20 -2.37
N TYR A 163 4.88 -17.40 -1.81
CA TYR A 163 4.29 -17.63 -0.48
C TYR A 163 3.53 -18.96 -0.44
N VAL A 164 2.71 -19.26 -1.46
CA VAL A 164 1.99 -20.55 -1.56
C VAL A 164 2.98 -21.71 -1.62
N TYR A 165 3.99 -21.61 -2.48
CA TYR A 165 5.03 -22.65 -2.60
C TYR A 165 5.76 -22.86 -1.27
N TRP A 166 6.20 -21.77 -0.64
CA TRP A 166 6.87 -21.83 0.65
C TRP A 166 5.99 -22.44 1.73
N GLN A 167 4.74 -22.04 1.80
CA GLN A 167 3.78 -22.51 2.79
C GLN A 167 3.40 -24.00 2.62
N MET A 168 3.49 -24.52 1.40
CA MET A 168 3.29 -25.96 1.12
C MET A 168 4.52 -26.81 1.41
N THR A 169 5.70 -26.25 1.19
CA THR A 169 6.98 -26.99 1.29
C THR A 169 7.61 -26.86 2.66
N TYR A 170 7.38 -25.72 3.36
CA TYR A 170 8.02 -25.45 4.64
C TYR A 170 7.48 -26.36 5.75
N ARG A 171 8.36 -27.21 6.25
CA ARG A 171 8.18 -27.90 7.53
C ARG A 171 8.95 -27.10 8.57
N ALA A 172 8.27 -26.72 9.68
CA ALA A 172 8.91 -25.97 10.77
C ALA A 172 10.23 -26.61 11.14
N ALA A 173 11.33 -25.90 10.93
CA ALA A 173 12.65 -26.34 11.36
C ALA A 173 12.64 -26.38 12.90
N GLN A 174 12.68 -27.57 13.46
CA GLN A 174 12.78 -27.76 14.90
C GLN A 174 14.26 -27.64 15.28
N GLY A 175 14.66 -26.46 15.71
CA GLY A 175 16.00 -26.24 16.21
C GLY A 175 16.15 -24.86 16.87
N PRO A 176 17.07 -24.68 17.82
CA PRO A 176 17.32 -23.39 18.43
C PRO A 176 17.86 -22.41 17.38
N VAL A 177 17.23 -21.24 17.28
CA VAL A 177 17.69 -20.16 16.38
C VAL A 177 18.96 -19.55 16.97
N SER A 178 20.08 -19.63 16.24
CA SER A 178 21.39 -19.17 16.73
C SER A 178 21.43 -17.66 17.01
N HIS A 179 20.75 -16.83 16.20
CA HIS A 179 20.76 -15.37 16.30
C HIS A 179 19.36 -14.77 16.13
N PRO A 180 18.48 -14.88 17.15
CA PRO A 180 17.08 -14.48 17.03
C PRO A 180 16.90 -12.98 16.75
N GLN A 181 17.81 -12.14 17.26
CA GLN A 181 17.74 -10.69 17.02
C GLN A 181 18.10 -10.32 15.59
N MET A 182 19.15 -10.92 15.01
CA MET A 182 19.53 -10.68 13.60
C MET A 182 18.44 -11.18 12.65
N LEU A 183 17.88 -12.36 12.93
CA LEU A 183 16.77 -12.90 12.13
C LEU A 183 15.54 -12.01 12.24
N GLY A 184 15.24 -11.48 13.45
CA GLY A 184 14.16 -10.53 13.67
C GLY A 184 14.37 -9.23 12.89
N ALA A 185 15.58 -8.67 12.91
CA ALA A 185 15.91 -7.46 12.13
C ALA A 185 15.82 -7.69 10.62
N ALA A 186 16.31 -8.84 10.12
CA ALA A 186 16.20 -9.21 8.71
C ALA A 186 14.73 -9.40 8.28
N ALA A 187 13.92 -10.07 9.10
CA ALA A 187 12.49 -10.24 8.86
C ALA A 187 11.77 -8.89 8.89
N GLY A 188 12.12 -8.01 9.84
CA GLY A 188 11.63 -6.64 9.91
C GLY A 188 11.97 -5.82 8.68
N PHE A 189 13.23 -5.89 8.19
CA PHE A 189 13.64 -5.22 6.97
C PHE A 189 12.83 -5.71 5.76
N GLY A 190 12.68 -7.01 5.59
CA GLY A 190 11.85 -7.60 4.53
C GLY A 190 10.39 -7.17 4.62
N ALA A 191 9.82 -7.12 5.83
CA ALA A 191 8.46 -6.66 6.06
C ALA A 191 8.30 -5.16 5.77
N GLY A 192 9.26 -4.33 6.17
CA GLY A 192 9.27 -2.91 5.86
C GLY A 192 9.33 -2.66 4.35
N LEU A 193 10.23 -3.36 3.66
CA LEU A 193 10.42 -3.24 2.22
C LEU A 193 9.16 -3.70 1.46
N LEU A 194 8.72 -4.93 1.67
CA LEU A 194 7.56 -5.49 0.96
C LEU A 194 6.25 -4.81 1.37
N GLY A 195 6.11 -4.47 2.66
CA GLY A 195 4.92 -3.82 3.17
C GLY A 195 4.73 -2.41 2.63
N THR A 196 5.81 -1.64 2.43
CA THR A 196 5.74 -0.28 1.88
C THR A 196 5.67 -0.30 0.36
N ALA A 197 6.40 -1.21 -0.32
CA ALA A 197 6.42 -1.29 -1.77
C ALA A 197 5.14 -1.89 -2.37
N ILE A 198 4.58 -2.94 -1.74
CA ILE A 198 3.47 -3.73 -2.31
C ILE A 198 2.41 -4.15 -1.27
N SER A 199 2.46 -3.62 -0.05
CA SER A 199 1.50 -3.91 1.05
C SER A 199 1.47 -5.36 1.54
N PHE A 200 2.57 -6.11 1.40
CA PHE A 200 2.68 -7.52 1.78
C PHE A 200 3.82 -7.76 2.79
N ASP A 201 3.59 -7.43 4.03
CA ASP A 201 4.54 -7.55 5.13
C ASP A 201 4.43 -8.87 5.94
N GLY A 202 3.33 -9.57 5.76
CA GLY A 202 3.02 -10.80 6.50
C GLY A 202 4.05 -11.92 6.34
N PRO A 203 4.47 -12.30 5.12
CA PRO A 203 5.34 -13.45 4.90
C PRO A 203 6.67 -13.43 5.67
N PRO A 204 7.49 -12.35 5.66
CA PRO A 204 8.76 -12.34 6.40
C PRO A 204 8.58 -12.49 7.91
N ILE A 205 7.59 -11.81 8.48
CA ILE A 205 7.33 -11.84 9.92
C ILE A 205 6.66 -13.16 10.33
N GLY A 206 5.76 -13.67 9.49
CA GLY A 206 5.15 -14.98 9.68
C GLY A 206 6.21 -16.08 9.71
N ALA A 207 7.17 -16.06 8.79
CA ALA A 207 8.31 -16.97 8.78
C ALA A 207 9.15 -16.87 10.06
N TYR A 208 9.46 -15.65 10.50
CA TYR A 208 10.20 -15.43 11.74
C TYR A 208 9.46 -16.01 12.96
N GLY A 209 8.17 -15.73 13.12
CA GLY A 209 7.37 -16.24 14.22
C GLY A 209 7.29 -17.78 14.26
N LEU A 210 7.22 -18.42 13.09
CA LEU A 210 7.27 -19.88 12.96
C LEU A 210 8.65 -20.43 13.34
N CYS A 211 9.74 -19.81 12.91
CA CYS A 211 11.10 -20.20 13.30
C CYS A 211 11.33 -20.05 14.80
N MET A 212 10.72 -19.05 15.41
CA MET A 212 10.81 -18.81 16.86
C MET A 212 9.90 -19.72 17.68
N GLY A 213 9.07 -20.54 17.06
CA GLY A 213 8.14 -21.45 17.72
C GLY A 213 7.13 -20.74 18.63
N TRP A 214 6.64 -19.54 18.23
CA TRP A 214 5.71 -18.79 19.07
C TRP A 214 4.37 -19.50 19.22
N GLU A 215 3.83 -19.46 20.42
CA GLU A 215 2.44 -19.83 20.63
C GLU A 215 1.49 -18.92 19.85
N PRO A 216 0.33 -19.41 19.38
CA PRO A 216 -0.60 -18.62 18.55
C PRO A 216 -0.99 -17.26 19.15
N ARG A 217 -1.15 -17.17 20.46
CA ARG A 217 -1.51 -15.90 21.14
C ARG A 217 -0.36 -14.89 21.14
N VAL A 218 0.87 -15.38 21.39
CA VAL A 218 2.09 -14.57 21.33
C VAL A 218 2.35 -14.10 19.90
N PHE A 219 2.14 -14.99 18.94
CA PHE A 219 2.24 -14.69 17.50
C PHE A 219 1.29 -13.55 17.12
N LEU A 220 -0.02 -13.70 17.35
CA LEU A 220 -1.02 -12.69 17.01
C LEU A 220 -0.79 -11.35 17.75
N GLY A 221 -0.42 -11.40 19.03
CA GLY A 221 -0.15 -10.19 19.82
C GLY A 221 1.09 -9.43 19.34
N THR A 222 2.18 -10.16 19.06
CA THR A 222 3.43 -9.53 18.59
C THR A 222 3.31 -9.00 17.18
N LEU A 223 2.67 -9.77 16.28
CA LEU A 223 2.40 -9.32 14.90
C LEU A 223 1.49 -8.10 14.86
N GLY A 224 0.37 -8.13 15.57
CA GLY A 224 -0.58 -7.03 15.58
C GLY A 224 0.08 -5.71 16.00
N VAL A 225 0.84 -5.72 17.10
CA VAL A 225 1.57 -4.53 17.57
C VAL A 225 2.65 -4.10 16.57
N PHE A 226 3.41 -5.05 16.02
CA PHE A 226 4.42 -4.75 14.99
C PHE A 226 3.80 -4.09 13.76
N PHE A 227 2.74 -4.67 13.22
CA PHE A 227 2.11 -4.17 12.00
C PHE A 227 1.45 -2.80 12.19
N VAL A 228 0.85 -2.53 13.35
CA VAL A 228 0.31 -1.19 13.65
C VAL A 228 1.42 -0.15 13.64
N ILE A 229 2.54 -0.39 14.34
CA ILE A 229 3.63 0.59 14.44
C ILE A 229 4.28 0.79 13.06
N ARG A 230 4.66 -0.31 12.39
CA ARG A 230 5.27 -0.27 11.07
C ARG A 230 4.31 0.27 10.00
N GLY A 231 3.06 -0.17 10.02
CA GLY A 231 2.03 0.29 9.09
C GLY A 231 1.77 1.79 9.22
N SER A 232 1.71 2.31 10.46
CA SER A 232 1.61 3.75 10.70
C SER A 232 2.81 4.52 10.12
N LEU A 233 4.03 4.00 10.27
CA LEU A 233 5.22 4.58 9.63
C LEU A 233 5.07 4.59 8.10
N THR A 234 4.61 3.47 7.51
CA THR A 234 4.39 3.38 6.05
C THR A 234 3.35 4.39 5.58
N VAL A 235 2.23 4.52 6.29
CA VAL A 235 1.18 5.51 5.96
C VAL A 235 1.75 6.94 6.00
N ILE A 236 2.54 7.28 7.01
CA ILE A 236 3.20 8.58 7.10
C ILE A 236 4.15 8.79 5.91
N LEU A 237 4.99 7.82 5.58
CA LEU A 237 5.93 7.90 4.47
C LEU A 237 5.21 8.06 3.12
N GLN A 238 4.15 7.31 2.87
CA GLN A 238 3.35 7.41 1.65
C GLN A 238 2.57 8.73 1.60
N ALA A 239 2.11 9.26 2.75
CA ALA A 239 1.45 10.56 2.84
C ALA A 239 2.39 11.70 2.46
N THR A 240 3.62 11.71 2.97
CA THR A 240 4.64 12.70 2.60
C THR A 240 5.06 12.60 1.13
N ALA A 241 4.93 11.42 0.54
CA ALA A 241 5.20 11.19 -0.88
C ALA A 241 3.99 11.48 -1.81
N GLY A 242 2.82 11.86 -1.26
CA GLY A 242 1.64 12.29 -2.04
C GLY A 242 0.80 11.15 -2.61
N PHE A 243 0.91 9.92 -2.09
CA PHE A 243 0.12 8.78 -2.58
C PHE A 243 -1.35 8.81 -2.16
N TYR A 244 -1.73 9.61 -1.16
CA TYR A 244 -3.12 9.68 -0.67
C TYR A 244 -3.92 10.76 -1.40
N THR A 245 -4.45 10.39 -2.54
CA THR A 245 -5.40 11.21 -3.31
C THR A 245 -6.78 11.22 -2.64
N PRO A 246 -7.65 12.21 -2.94
CA PRO A 246 -9.04 12.21 -2.46
C PRO A 246 -9.81 10.93 -2.80
N GLU A 247 -9.52 10.31 -3.95
CA GLU A 247 -10.11 9.04 -4.37
C GLU A 247 -9.70 7.89 -3.44
N VAL A 248 -8.41 7.77 -3.11
CA VAL A 248 -7.89 6.74 -2.18
C VAL A 248 -8.53 6.90 -0.81
N LEU A 249 -8.68 8.14 -0.33
CA LEU A 249 -9.33 8.42 0.95
C LEU A 249 -10.83 8.10 0.90
N GLY A 250 -11.49 8.34 -0.24
CA GLY A 250 -12.86 7.91 -0.48
C GLY A 250 -13.02 6.40 -0.36
N TYR A 251 -12.20 5.62 -1.05
CA TYR A 251 -12.20 4.16 -0.94
C TYR A 251 -11.88 3.67 0.49
N ALA A 252 -10.99 4.36 1.20
CA ALA A 252 -10.66 4.01 2.58
C ALA A 252 -11.86 4.19 3.52
N LEU A 253 -12.71 5.17 3.27
CA LEU A 253 -13.93 5.42 4.06
C LEU A 253 -14.91 4.24 3.98
N TYR A 254 -15.00 3.56 2.83
CA TYR A 254 -15.83 2.36 2.68
C TYR A 254 -15.08 1.08 3.08
N GLY A 255 -13.78 1.01 2.81
CA GLY A 255 -12.96 -0.15 3.15
C GLY A 255 -12.77 -0.36 4.64
N ALA A 256 -12.59 0.72 5.42
CA ALA A 256 -12.36 0.64 6.86
C ALA A 256 -13.53 -0.01 7.63
N PRO A 257 -14.79 0.40 7.47
CA PRO A 257 -15.90 -0.32 8.10
C PRO A 257 -16.04 -1.75 7.57
N GLY A 258 -15.74 -2.01 6.30
CA GLY A 258 -15.74 -3.36 5.73
C GLY A 258 -14.76 -4.29 6.44
N VAL A 259 -13.50 -3.86 6.61
CA VAL A 259 -12.48 -4.67 7.28
C VAL A 259 -12.77 -4.89 8.76
N ILE A 260 -13.31 -3.90 9.45
CA ILE A 260 -13.72 -4.03 10.85
C ILE A 260 -14.82 -5.08 10.98
N LEU A 261 -15.88 -4.98 10.17
CA LEU A 261 -16.97 -5.96 10.15
C LEU A 261 -16.46 -7.37 9.83
N GLY A 262 -15.60 -7.51 8.83
CA GLY A 262 -15.00 -8.79 8.47
C GLY A 262 -14.19 -9.40 9.61
N THR A 263 -13.35 -8.63 10.26
CA THR A 263 -12.53 -9.06 11.40
C THR A 263 -13.40 -9.46 12.60
N LEU A 264 -14.45 -8.70 12.90
CA LEU A 264 -15.38 -9.04 13.99
C LEU A 264 -16.17 -10.32 13.70
N LEU A 265 -16.64 -10.51 12.45
CA LEU A 265 -17.33 -11.73 12.03
C LEU A 265 -16.43 -12.97 12.06
N ALA A 266 -15.13 -12.79 11.86
CA ALA A 266 -14.16 -13.88 11.94
C ALA A 266 -14.03 -14.47 13.34
N PHE A 267 -14.17 -13.64 14.38
CA PHE A 267 -13.89 -14.02 15.76
C PHE A 267 -14.68 -15.23 16.30
N PRO A 268 -16.03 -15.30 16.16
CA PRO A 268 -16.79 -16.47 16.57
C PRO A 268 -16.54 -17.70 15.68
N VAL A 269 -16.20 -17.47 14.41
CA VAL A 269 -16.04 -18.52 13.40
C VAL A 269 -14.65 -19.15 13.47
N ALA A 270 -13.61 -18.40 13.79
CA ALA A 270 -12.23 -18.87 13.95
C ALA A 270 -12.10 -20.03 14.95
N LYS A 271 -12.97 -20.07 15.96
CA LYS A 271 -13.00 -21.15 16.96
C LYS A 271 -13.64 -22.46 16.46
N ARG A 272 -14.39 -22.41 15.35
CA ARG A 272 -15.20 -23.54 14.82
C ARG A 272 -14.60 -24.17 13.57
N ILE A 273 -13.77 -23.45 12.83
CA ILE A 273 -13.18 -23.95 11.58
C ILE A 273 -11.90 -24.73 11.87
N PRO A 274 -11.73 -25.95 11.35
CA PRO A 274 -10.46 -26.64 11.38
C PRO A 274 -9.38 -25.83 10.64
N GLN A 275 -8.32 -25.44 11.34
CA GLN A 275 -7.25 -24.59 10.78
C GLN A 275 -6.63 -25.15 9.49
N GLU A 276 -6.49 -26.45 9.39
CA GLU A 276 -5.95 -27.15 8.22
C GLU A 276 -6.78 -26.94 6.97
N THR A 277 -8.13 -27.07 7.07
CA THR A 277 -9.05 -26.90 5.94
C THR A 277 -9.07 -25.44 5.50
N PHE A 278 -9.16 -24.50 6.46
CA PHE A 278 -9.13 -23.07 6.18
C PHE A 278 -7.84 -22.68 5.46
N ARG A 279 -6.67 -23.16 5.96
CA ARG A 279 -5.37 -22.90 5.36
C ARG A 279 -5.30 -23.41 3.90
N LYS A 280 -5.78 -24.61 3.62
CA LYS A 280 -5.78 -25.17 2.25
C LYS A 280 -6.61 -24.33 1.30
N VAL A 281 -7.84 -23.97 1.70
CA VAL A 281 -8.72 -23.12 0.89
C VAL A 281 -8.08 -21.75 0.64
N LEU A 282 -7.50 -21.14 1.69
CA LEU A 282 -6.82 -19.87 1.59
C LEU A 282 -5.63 -19.92 0.62
N LEU A 283 -4.81 -20.95 0.68
CA LEU A 283 -3.66 -21.12 -0.23
C LEU A 283 -4.10 -21.27 -1.70
N VAL A 284 -5.21 -21.96 -1.95
CA VAL A 284 -5.77 -22.05 -3.31
C VAL A 284 -6.22 -20.68 -3.81
N ILE A 285 -6.95 -19.92 -2.97
CA ILE A 285 -7.41 -18.56 -3.32
C ILE A 285 -6.21 -17.64 -3.60
N ILE A 286 -5.19 -17.65 -2.74
CA ILE A 286 -3.98 -16.86 -2.91
C ILE A 286 -3.22 -17.27 -4.17
N GLY A 287 -3.13 -18.57 -4.47
CA GLY A 287 -2.47 -19.08 -5.68
C GLY A 287 -3.15 -18.61 -6.96
N VAL A 288 -4.47 -18.71 -7.02
CA VAL A 288 -5.26 -18.21 -8.16
C VAL A 288 -5.11 -16.69 -8.29
N ALA A 289 -5.18 -15.97 -7.17
CA ALA A 289 -5.01 -14.53 -7.12
C ALA A 289 -3.62 -14.09 -7.62
N GLY A 290 -2.57 -14.79 -7.20
CA GLY A 290 -1.19 -14.56 -7.66
C GLY A 290 -1.02 -14.78 -9.16
N LEU A 291 -1.65 -15.82 -9.70
CA LEU A 291 -1.64 -16.10 -11.14
C LEU A 291 -2.37 -15.01 -11.93
N VAL A 292 -3.53 -14.55 -11.46
CA VAL A 292 -4.28 -13.45 -12.09
C VAL A 292 -3.45 -12.16 -12.10
N CYS A 293 -2.80 -11.81 -10.98
CA CYS A 293 -1.93 -10.64 -10.91
C CYS A 293 -0.76 -10.74 -11.89
N LEU A 294 -0.15 -11.91 -12.01
CA LEU A 294 0.98 -12.13 -12.91
C LEU A 294 0.58 -12.04 -14.39
N VAL A 295 -0.54 -12.66 -14.77
CA VAL A 295 -1.06 -12.58 -16.14
C VAL A 295 -1.38 -11.14 -16.52
N ARG A 296 -1.97 -10.36 -15.63
CA ARG A 296 -2.26 -8.93 -15.88
C ARG A 296 -1.02 -8.03 -15.93
N ALA A 297 0.06 -8.42 -15.27
CA ALA A 297 1.31 -7.68 -15.33
C ALA A 297 2.05 -7.90 -16.66
N LEU A 298 1.75 -9.01 -17.36
CA LEU A 298 2.36 -9.38 -18.64
C LEU A 298 1.55 -8.95 -19.88
N GLY A 299 0.26 -8.66 -19.70
CA GLY A 299 -0.66 -8.22 -20.77
C GLY A 299 -1.03 -6.77 -20.68
#